data_5ccab0a47f10862b8120c3853f0b6b4f
#
_entry.id   5ccab0a47f10862b8120c3853f0b6b4f
#
_cell.length_a   1.000
_cell.length_b   1.000
_cell.length_c   1.000
_cell.angle_alpha   90.00
_cell.angle_beta   90.00
_cell.angle_gamma   90.00
#
_symmetry.space_group_name_H-M   'P 1'
#
loop_
_entity.id
_entity.type
_entity.pdbx_description
1 polymer ?
#
loop_
_entity_poly.entity_id
_entity_poly.type
_entity_poly.pdbx_seq_one_letter_code
_entity_poly.pdbx_strand_id
1 'polypeptide(L)'
;IKYISSYGEFKIGLLPMVYNTLKSWGVEDIKITDKRIIPNIEPIIPTQLGANYNPIKLYPRQIQAIKTLLNNKVGDTPFLICAGDYSVGFGKTLLFCALYKAYQGNLPTILLLNDSDLFNQFKREIPELLPNEDIAFIQGSKCNRWGKFNVAMVQSISKNIRQYQQNLLDIRMVLIDEADIIDNKTYQTVISYLYNSFIRIGLSGTIYMNERKNG
;
A
#
# COMPACT_ATOMS: atom_id res chain seq x y z
N ILE A 1 -13.91 -5.66 23.20
CA ILE A 1 -12.68 -5.63 22.38
C ILE A 1 -12.11 -4.22 22.43
N LYS A 2 -10.86 -4.07 22.88
CA LYS A 2 -10.20 -2.76 23.16
C LYS A 2 -10.21 -1.74 22.01
N TYR A 3 -10.49 -2.16 20.78
CA TYR A 3 -10.39 -1.35 19.56
C TYR A 3 -11.72 -1.12 18.84
N ILE A 4 -12.84 -1.49 19.45
CA ILE A 4 -14.19 -1.26 18.93
C ILE A 4 -14.86 -0.22 19.81
N SER A 5 -15.44 0.84 19.22
CA SER A 5 -16.21 1.85 19.95
C SER A 5 -17.48 1.25 20.54
N SER A 6 -18.12 1.97 21.47
CA SER A 6 -19.42 1.60 22.04
C SER A 6 -20.53 1.47 20.98
N TYR A 7 -20.35 2.10 19.81
CA TYR A 7 -21.27 2.02 18.67
C TYR A 7 -20.91 0.93 17.66
N GLY A 8 -19.92 0.06 17.98
CA GLY A 8 -19.47 -1.01 17.10
C GLY A 8 -18.53 -0.55 15.97
N GLU A 9 -18.06 0.71 15.97
CA GLU A 9 -17.17 1.22 14.94
C GLU A 9 -15.72 0.82 15.20
N PHE A 10 -14.97 0.48 14.14
CA PHE A 10 -13.55 0.16 14.20
C PHE A 10 -12.83 0.55 12.91
N LYS A 11 -11.51 0.71 12.99
CA LYS A 11 -10.68 0.99 11.81
C LYS A 11 -10.73 -0.21 10.86
N ILE A 12 -10.90 0.05 9.57
CA ILE A 12 -11.08 -0.99 8.53
C ILE A 12 -9.95 -2.05 8.53
N GLY A 13 -8.72 -1.71 8.86
CA GLY A 13 -7.62 -2.67 8.98
C GLY A 13 -7.84 -3.76 10.03
N LEU A 14 -8.78 -3.58 10.95
CA LEU A 14 -9.17 -4.57 11.96
C LEU A 14 -10.27 -5.54 11.48
N LEU A 15 -10.81 -5.35 10.28
CA LEU A 15 -11.88 -6.19 9.74
C LEU A 15 -11.54 -7.69 9.77
N PRO A 16 -10.34 -8.16 9.37
CA PRO A 16 -10.00 -9.58 9.47
C PRO A 16 -10.07 -10.11 10.90
N MET A 17 -9.58 -9.34 11.87
CA MET A 17 -9.61 -9.71 13.29
C MET A 17 -11.05 -9.78 13.81
N VAL A 18 -11.86 -8.76 13.50
CA VAL A 18 -13.27 -8.71 13.94
C VAL A 18 -14.04 -9.88 13.33
N TYR A 19 -13.87 -10.12 12.02
CA TYR A 19 -14.51 -11.23 11.32
C TYR A 19 -14.17 -12.58 11.95
N ASN A 20 -12.87 -12.85 12.16
CA ASN A 20 -12.41 -14.11 12.76
C ASN A 20 -12.90 -14.27 14.21
N THR A 21 -12.94 -13.18 14.99
CA THR A 21 -13.47 -13.19 16.35
C THR A 21 -14.96 -13.55 16.37
N LEU A 22 -15.76 -12.94 15.48
CA LEU A 22 -17.19 -13.26 15.38
C LEU A 22 -17.41 -14.72 14.99
N LYS A 23 -16.61 -15.23 14.02
CA LYS A 23 -16.66 -16.66 13.65
C LYS A 23 -16.30 -17.57 14.81
N SER A 24 -15.29 -17.24 15.62
CA SER A 24 -14.91 -18.02 16.80
C SER A 24 -16.00 -18.03 17.89
N TRP A 25 -16.88 -17.03 17.89
CA TRP A 25 -18.05 -16.97 18.79
C TRP A 25 -19.28 -17.68 18.23
N GLY A 26 -19.16 -18.35 17.08
CA GLY A 26 -20.26 -19.12 16.48
C GLY A 26 -21.24 -18.28 15.65
N VAL A 27 -20.88 -17.04 15.30
CA VAL A 27 -21.71 -16.23 14.39
C VAL A 27 -21.54 -16.76 12.98
N GLU A 28 -22.58 -17.36 12.42
CA GLU A 28 -22.52 -18.01 11.10
C GLU A 28 -22.76 -17.02 9.96
N ASP A 29 -23.77 -16.14 10.08
CA ASP A 29 -24.17 -15.19 9.04
C ASP A 29 -23.53 -13.82 9.23
N ILE A 30 -22.29 -13.67 8.72
CA ILE A 30 -21.58 -12.39 8.71
C ILE A 30 -21.60 -11.83 7.30
N LYS A 31 -22.40 -10.78 7.09
CA LYS A 31 -22.46 -10.07 5.81
C LYS A 31 -21.52 -8.87 5.85
N ILE A 32 -20.57 -8.83 4.91
CA ILE A 32 -19.70 -7.67 4.67
C ILE A 32 -20.30 -6.87 3.50
N THR A 33 -20.60 -5.59 3.74
CA THR A 33 -21.06 -4.65 2.69
C THR A 33 -20.00 -3.58 2.50
N ASP A 34 -19.27 -3.65 1.39
CA ASP A 34 -18.30 -2.62 1.01
C ASP A 34 -18.99 -1.51 0.22
N LYS A 35 -18.97 -0.28 0.76
CA LYS A 35 -19.55 0.90 0.11
C LYS A 35 -18.55 1.69 -0.72
N ARG A 36 -17.28 1.25 -0.77
CA ARG A 36 -16.26 1.90 -1.60
C ARG A 36 -16.53 1.62 -3.07
N ILE A 37 -16.29 2.59 -3.92
CA ILE A 37 -16.33 2.40 -5.38
C ILE A 37 -15.02 1.72 -5.78
N ILE A 38 -15.05 0.40 -5.91
CA ILE A 38 -13.91 -0.39 -6.37
C ILE A 38 -14.09 -0.60 -7.87
N PRO A 39 -13.19 -0.09 -8.73
CA PRO A 39 -13.28 -0.34 -10.15
C PRO A 39 -13.14 -1.85 -10.41
N ASN A 40 -13.93 -2.35 -11.37
CA ASN A 40 -13.83 -3.74 -11.80
C ASN A 40 -12.62 -3.93 -12.74
N ILE A 41 -11.42 -3.84 -12.17
CA ILE A 41 -10.16 -4.05 -12.86
C ILE A 41 -9.49 -5.26 -12.24
N GLU A 42 -9.44 -6.36 -12.99
CA GLU A 42 -8.70 -7.54 -12.57
C GLU A 42 -7.19 -7.30 -12.70
N PRO A 43 -6.39 -7.61 -11.67
CA PRO A 43 -4.96 -7.45 -11.74
C PRO A 43 -4.32 -8.49 -12.67
N ILE A 44 -3.45 -8.04 -13.57
CA ILE A 44 -2.60 -8.89 -14.40
C ILE A 44 -1.20 -8.90 -13.79
N ILE A 45 -0.80 -10.03 -13.23
CA ILE A 45 0.47 -10.15 -12.53
C ILE A 45 1.63 -10.06 -13.55
N PRO A 46 2.50 -9.04 -13.48
CA PRO A 46 3.63 -8.93 -14.39
C PRO A 46 4.68 -10.00 -14.07
N THR A 47 5.33 -10.51 -15.10
CA THR A 47 6.47 -11.42 -14.96
C THR A 47 7.81 -10.71 -15.11
N GLN A 48 7.78 -9.48 -15.61
CA GLN A 48 8.94 -8.62 -15.80
C GLN A 48 8.57 -7.13 -15.71
N LEU A 49 9.56 -6.30 -15.42
CA LEU A 49 9.49 -4.84 -15.40
C LEU A 49 10.62 -4.25 -16.26
N GLY A 50 10.62 -2.94 -16.44
CA GLY A 50 11.65 -2.25 -17.21
C GLY A 50 11.35 -2.18 -18.70
N ALA A 51 12.31 -1.68 -19.47
CA ALA A 51 12.20 -1.51 -20.92
C ALA A 51 12.27 -2.86 -21.65
N ASN A 52 11.57 -2.99 -22.78
CA ASN A 52 11.56 -4.21 -23.58
C ASN A 52 12.93 -4.71 -24.04
N TYR A 53 13.90 -3.81 -24.21
CA TYR A 53 15.27 -4.14 -24.59
C TYR A 53 16.17 -4.55 -23.41
N ASN A 54 15.72 -4.29 -22.17
CA ASN A 54 16.42 -4.68 -20.94
C ASN A 54 15.42 -5.02 -19.81
N PRO A 55 14.65 -6.12 -19.97
CA PRO A 55 13.63 -6.46 -19.00
C PRO A 55 14.24 -7.08 -17.74
N ILE A 56 13.76 -6.63 -16.59
CA ILE A 56 14.09 -7.20 -15.29
C ILE A 56 13.03 -8.25 -14.94
N LYS A 57 13.40 -9.53 -15.01
CA LYS A 57 12.49 -10.63 -14.69
C LYS A 57 12.25 -10.73 -13.18
N LEU A 58 11.00 -10.91 -12.81
CA LEU A 58 10.61 -11.19 -11.43
C LEU A 58 10.91 -12.67 -11.09
N TYR A 59 11.48 -12.88 -9.91
CA TYR A 59 11.67 -14.23 -9.39
C TYR A 59 10.31 -14.87 -9.03
N PRO A 60 10.21 -16.22 -9.10
CA PRO A 60 8.96 -16.92 -8.74
C PRO A 60 8.42 -16.55 -7.36
N ARG A 61 9.31 -16.36 -6.37
CA ARG A 61 8.95 -15.91 -5.01
C ARG A 61 8.31 -14.52 -4.99
N GLN A 62 8.77 -13.60 -5.85
CA GLN A 62 8.21 -12.24 -5.97
C GLN A 62 6.83 -12.28 -6.63
N ILE A 63 6.68 -13.07 -7.68
CA ILE A 63 5.37 -13.29 -8.33
C ILE A 63 4.38 -13.89 -7.33
N GLN A 64 4.80 -14.86 -6.53
CA GLN A 64 3.95 -15.45 -5.50
C GLN A 64 3.57 -14.43 -4.43
N ALA A 65 4.51 -13.58 -4.00
CA ALA A 65 4.24 -12.49 -3.05
C ALA A 65 3.18 -11.53 -3.58
N ILE A 66 3.29 -11.09 -4.83
CA ILE A 66 2.30 -10.21 -5.48
C ILE A 66 0.93 -10.89 -5.52
N LYS A 67 0.85 -12.17 -5.93
CA LYS A 67 -0.40 -12.94 -5.93
C LYS A 67 -1.03 -12.99 -4.54
N THR A 68 -0.25 -13.26 -3.51
CA THR A 68 -0.74 -13.32 -2.13
C THR A 68 -1.30 -11.98 -1.67
N LEU A 69 -0.58 -10.87 -1.94
CA LEU A 69 -1.01 -9.52 -1.57
C LEU A 69 -2.30 -9.10 -2.28
N LEU A 70 -2.47 -9.47 -3.55
CA LEU A 70 -3.62 -9.08 -4.36
C LEU A 70 -4.83 -10.03 -4.24
N ASN A 71 -4.65 -11.23 -3.71
CA ASN A 71 -5.73 -12.20 -3.49
C ASN A 71 -6.24 -12.24 -2.04
N ASN A 72 -5.86 -11.25 -1.23
CA ASN A 72 -6.29 -11.19 0.16
C ASN A 72 -7.80 -10.97 0.28
N LYS A 73 -8.45 -11.71 1.20
CA LYS A 73 -9.91 -11.70 1.39
C LYS A 73 -10.26 -11.75 2.88
N VAL A 74 -11.45 -11.27 3.21
CA VAL A 74 -12.13 -11.51 4.48
C VAL A 74 -13.48 -12.18 4.17
N GLY A 75 -13.64 -13.44 4.56
CA GLY A 75 -14.70 -14.26 3.98
C GLY A 75 -14.52 -14.35 2.47
N ASP A 76 -15.61 -14.12 1.72
CA ASP A 76 -15.58 -14.09 0.25
C ASP A 76 -15.31 -12.68 -0.34
N THR A 77 -15.20 -11.66 0.52
CA THR A 77 -15.03 -10.26 0.10
C THR A 77 -13.54 -9.95 -0.13
N PRO A 78 -13.14 -9.43 -1.30
CA PRO A 78 -11.78 -8.94 -1.52
C PRO A 78 -11.39 -7.87 -0.51
N PHE A 79 -10.25 -8.08 0.16
CA PHE A 79 -9.76 -7.18 1.19
C PHE A 79 -8.30 -6.81 0.93
N LEU A 80 -8.08 -5.75 0.15
CA LEU A 80 -6.77 -5.33 -0.33
C LEU A 80 -6.09 -4.34 0.65
N ILE A 81 -6.25 -4.57 1.95
CA ILE A 81 -5.57 -3.85 3.02
C ILE A 81 -4.74 -4.86 3.79
N CYS A 82 -3.45 -4.92 3.53
CA CYS A 82 -2.55 -5.91 4.11
C CYS A 82 -1.13 -5.39 4.28
N ALA A 83 -0.34 -6.12 5.04
CA ALA A 83 1.09 -5.90 5.16
C ALA A 83 1.84 -7.20 4.85
N GLY A 84 2.97 -7.09 4.17
CA GLY A 84 3.87 -8.19 3.86
C GLY A 84 5.18 -8.04 4.60
N ASP A 85 5.65 -9.14 5.24
CA ASP A 85 6.96 -9.21 5.85
C ASP A 85 7.96 -9.80 4.85
N TYR A 86 8.84 -8.95 4.34
CA TYR A 86 9.84 -9.33 3.34
C TYR A 86 11.21 -8.80 3.76
N SER A 87 12.13 -9.71 3.98
CA SER A 87 13.50 -9.41 4.39
C SER A 87 14.21 -8.41 3.47
N VAL A 88 15.24 -7.77 3.99
CA VAL A 88 16.16 -6.94 3.19
C VAL A 88 16.70 -7.77 2.03
N GLY A 89 16.78 -7.19 0.83
CA GLY A 89 17.22 -7.89 -0.38
C GLY A 89 16.15 -8.70 -1.10
N PHE A 90 14.90 -8.75 -0.61
CA PHE A 90 13.80 -9.40 -1.34
C PHE A 90 13.42 -8.66 -2.64
N GLY A 91 13.77 -7.38 -2.77
CA GLY A 91 13.42 -6.53 -3.90
C GLY A 91 12.10 -5.79 -3.69
N LYS A 92 11.93 -5.13 -2.56
CA LYS A 92 10.71 -4.35 -2.25
C LYS A 92 10.38 -3.32 -3.32
N THR A 93 11.38 -2.61 -3.88
CA THR A 93 11.20 -1.67 -4.99
C THR A 93 10.53 -2.34 -6.19
N LEU A 94 11.01 -3.53 -6.57
CA LEU A 94 10.41 -4.34 -7.65
C LEU A 94 8.96 -4.71 -7.33
N LEU A 95 8.67 -5.10 -6.07
CA LEU A 95 7.32 -5.43 -5.65
C LEU A 95 6.37 -4.23 -5.75
N PHE A 96 6.77 -3.04 -5.32
CA PHE A 96 5.95 -1.83 -5.43
C PHE A 96 5.65 -1.48 -6.89
N CYS A 97 6.66 -1.54 -7.76
CA CYS A 97 6.47 -1.31 -9.18
C CYS A 97 5.58 -2.39 -9.84
N ALA A 98 5.74 -3.64 -9.45
CA ALA A 98 4.94 -4.75 -9.96
C ALA A 98 3.47 -4.69 -9.49
N LEU A 99 3.20 -4.28 -8.25
CA LEU A 99 1.86 -4.04 -7.73
C LEU A 99 1.15 -2.93 -8.54
N TYR A 100 1.83 -1.83 -8.84
CA TYR A 100 1.31 -0.78 -9.71
C TYR A 100 1.02 -1.30 -11.13
N LYS A 101 1.96 -2.03 -11.73
CA LYS A 101 1.83 -2.60 -13.08
C LYS A 101 0.77 -3.70 -13.14
N ALA A 102 0.46 -4.39 -12.04
CA ALA A 102 -0.61 -5.36 -12.00
C ALA A 102 -1.97 -4.75 -12.39
N TYR A 103 -2.17 -3.48 -12.13
CA TYR A 103 -3.34 -2.71 -12.57
C TYR A 103 -3.08 -1.88 -13.83
N GLN A 104 -2.05 -2.23 -14.60
CA GLN A 104 -1.69 -1.62 -15.90
C GLN A 104 -1.47 -0.09 -15.83
N GLY A 105 -1.07 0.42 -14.66
CA GLY A 105 -0.90 1.86 -14.44
C GLY A 105 -2.21 2.67 -14.42
N ASN A 106 -3.38 2.00 -14.34
CA ASN A 106 -4.68 2.68 -14.36
C ASN A 106 -5.12 3.23 -13.01
N LEU A 107 -4.48 2.82 -11.92
CA LEU A 107 -4.81 3.30 -10.59
C LEU A 107 -3.83 4.39 -10.14
N PRO A 108 -4.28 5.62 -9.91
CA PRO A 108 -3.47 6.64 -9.27
C PRO A 108 -2.92 6.13 -7.94
N THR A 109 -1.58 6.07 -7.85
CA THR A 109 -0.87 5.39 -6.76
C THR A 109 0.03 6.36 -6.02
N ILE A 110 0.12 6.22 -4.69
CA ILE A 110 1.13 6.86 -3.87
C ILE A 110 1.96 5.81 -3.12
N LEU A 111 3.27 5.92 -3.20
CA LEU A 111 4.23 5.17 -2.40
C LEU A 111 4.79 6.11 -1.32
N LEU A 112 4.50 5.81 -0.06
CA LEU A 112 4.91 6.59 1.09
C LEU A 112 6.21 6.05 1.67
N LEU A 113 7.18 6.94 1.83
CA LEU A 113 8.50 6.67 2.39
C LEU A 113 8.76 7.56 3.60
N ASN A 114 9.55 7.08 4.55
CA ASN A 114 9.97 7.82 5.74
C ASN A 114 11.46 8.20 5.69
N ASP A 115 12.26 7.54 4.88
CA ASP A 115 13.72 7.67 4.79
C ASP A 115 14.13 8.40 3.51
N SER A 116 14.99 9.43 3.64
CA SER A 116 15.44 10.26 2.53
C SER A 116 16.45 9.55 1.62
N ASP A 117 17.27 8.66 2.15
CA ASP A 117 18.26 7.94 1.36
C ASP A 117 17.55 6.91 0.48
N LEU A 118 16.56 6.23 1.04
CA LEU A 118 15.69 5.33 0.32
C LEU A 118 14.87 6.08 -0.75
N PHE A 119 14.37 7.29 -0.44
CA PHE A 119 13.71 8.13 -1.44
C PHE A 119 14.63 8.45 -2.62
N ASN A 120 15.89 8.81 -2.36
CA ASN A 120 16.90 9.08 -3.40
C ASN A 120 17.25 7.82 -4.21
N GLN A 121 17.28 6.65 -3.58
CA GLN A 121 17.44 5.38 -4.26
C GLN A 121 16.26 5.11 -5.19
N PHE A 122 15.02 5.23 -4.71
CA PHE A 122 13.81 4.99 -5.50
C PHE A 122 13.67 5.98 -6.67
N LYS A 123 14.13 7.21 -6.47
CA LYS A 123 14.17 8.23 -7.55
C LYS A 123 15.06 7.81 -8.73
N ARG A 124 16.07 6.98 -8.51
CA ARG A 124 16.93 6.41 -9.57
C ARG A 124 16.33 5.13 -10.15
N GLU A 125 15.90 4.20 -9.28
CA GLU A 125 15.48 2.86 -9.69
C GLU A 125 14.10 2.80 -10.36
N ILE A 126 13.11 3.53 -9.82
CA ILE A 126 11.72 3.42 -10.29
C ILE A 126 11.55 3.83 -11.76
N PRO A 127 12.20 4.89 -12.29
CA PRO A 127 12.09 5.22 -13.72
C PRO A 127 12.64 4.13 -14.65
N GLU A 128 13.62 3.34 -14.20
CA GLU A 128 14.14 2.21 -14.97
C GLU A 128 13.17 1.01 -14.97
N LEU A 129 12.49 0.80 -13.84
CA LEU A 129 11.51 -0.28 -13.66
C LEU A 129 10.16 0.03 -14.32
N LEU A 130 9.80 1.30 -14.40
CA LEU A 130 8.54 1.81 -14.94
C LEU A 130 8.79 2.83 -16.06
N PRO A 131 9.49 2.44 -17.14
CA PRO A 131 9.73 3.34 -18.26
C PRO A 131 8.41 3.77 -18.89
N ASN A 132 8.32 5.05 -19.31
CA ASN A 132 7.14 5.65 -19.92
C ASN A 132 5.92 5.83 -18.98
N GLU A 133 6.05 5.56 -17.69
CA GLU A 133 5.00 5.88 -16.72
C GLU A 133 5.10 7.33 -16.23
N ASP A 134 3.96 7.91 -15.92
CA ASP A 134 3.88 9.26 -15.35
C ASP A 134 4.20 9.23 -13.85
N ILE A 135 5.50 9.41 -13.54
CA ILE A 135 6.04 9.32 -12.17
C ILE A 135 6.29 10.73 -11.62
N ALA A 136 5.87 10.96 -10.39
CA ALA A 136 6.19 12.17 -9.63
C ALA A 136 6.93 11.83 -8.33
N PHE A 137 7.85 12.73 -7.93
CA PHE A 137 8.63 12.62 -6.71
C PHE A 137 8.35 13.82 -5.81
N ILE A 138 7.86 13.56 -4.58
CA ILE A 138 7.35 14.59 -3.68
C ILE A 138 8.21 14.62 -2.40
N GLN A 139 9.07 15.63 -2.30
CA GLN A 139 9.95 15.85 -1.15
C GLN A 139 10.05 17.34 -0.83
N GLY A 140 9.93 17.68 0.46
CA GLY A 140 9.95 19.08 0.91
C GLY A 140 8.66 19.83 0.54
N SER A 141 8.76 21.14 0.36
CA SER A 141 7.63 22.02 0.02
C SER A 141 7.41 22.19 -1.49
N LYS A 142 8.31 21.69 -2.32
CA LYS A 142 8.28 21.86 -3.78
C LYS A 142 7.75 20.60 -4.47
N CYS A 143 6.44 20.40 -4.41
CA CYS A 143 5.80 19.47 -5.34
C CYS A 143 5.28 20.26 -6.52
N ASN A 144 5.94 20.13 -7.67
CA ASN A 144 5.57 20.87 -8.87
C ASN A 144 4.49 20.15 -9.69
N ARG A 145 4.28 18.86 -9.46
CA ARG A 145 3.27 18.05 -10.15
C ARG A 145 2.96 16.75 -9.43
N TRP A 146 1.77 16.20 -9.70
CA TRP A 146 1.38 14.84 -9.38
C TRP A 146 1.34 14.01 -10.66
N GLY A 147 1.68 12.74 -10.55
CA GLY A 147 1.66 11.77 -11.63
C GLY A 147 0.67 10.63 -11.34
N LYS A 148 0.66 9.64 -12.20
CA LYS A 148 -0.07 8.40 -11.95
C LYS A 148 0.59 7.55 -10.86
N PHE A 149 1.94 7.55 -10.79
CA PHE A 149 2.70 6.93 -9.72
C PHE A 149 3.49 8.00 -8.96
N ASN A 150 3.16 8.20 -7.69
CA ASN A 150 3.73 9.24 -6.85
C ASN A 150 4.60 8.62 -5.76
N VAL A 151 5.88 8.95 -5.73
CA VAL A 151 6.80 8.57 -4.66
C VAL A 151 6.93 9.75 -3.72
N ALA A 152 6.55 9.61 -2.46
CA ALA A 152 6.41 10.72 -1.56
C ALA A 152 7.01 10.48 -0.18
N MET A 153 7.75 11.48 0.32
CA MET A 153 8.10 11.53 1.73
C MET A 153 6.86 11.83 2.56
N VAL A 154 6.52 10.96 3.50
CA VAL A 154 5.31 11.11 4.34
C VAL A 154 5.31 12.44 5.10
N GLN A 155 6.48 12.92 5.56
CA GLN A 155 6.63 14.21 6.25
C GLN A 155 6.29 15.38 5.32
N SER A 156 6.63 15.28 4.02
CA SER A 156 6.33 16.32 3.03
C SER A 156 4.83 16.43 2.78
N ILE A 157 4.15 15.27 2.65
CA ILE A 157 2.70 15.24 2.51
C ILE A 157 2.02 15.77 3.76
N SER A 158 2.41 15.30 4.95
CA SER A 158 1.82 15.71 6.21
C SER A 158 1.91 17.22 6.48
N LYS A 159 3.08 17.83 6.21
CA LYS A 159 3.29 19.27 6.38
C LYS A 159 2.45 20.11 5.40
N ASN A 160 2.15 19.60 4.22
CA ASN A 160 1.43 20.31 3.17
C ASN A 160 0.04 19.68 2.91
N ILE A 161 -0.53 19.02 3.90
CA ILE A 161 -1.73 18.18 3.74
C ILE A 161 -2.92 18.93 3.13
N ARG A 162 -3.13 20.19 3.53
CA ARG A 162 -4.24 21.01 3.01
C ARG A 162 -4.05 21.34 1.53
N GLN A 163 -2.81 21.62 1.12
CA GLN A 163 -2.47 21.91 -0.28
C GLN A 163 -2.69 20.69 -1.18
N TYR A 164 -2.40 19.50 -0.66
CA TYR A 164 -2.46 18.25 -1.44
C TYR A 164 -3.79 17.50 -1.28
N GLN A 165 -4.74 18.03 -0.53
CA GLN A 165 -5.99 17.34 -0.21
C GLN A 165 -6.70 16.81 -1.45
N GLN A 166 -6.86 17.63 -2.49
CA GLN A 166 -7.54 17.21 -3.72
C GLN A 166 -6.80 16.05 -4.41
N ASN A 167 -5.48 16.15 -4.52
CA ASN A 167 -4.67 15.09 -5.13
C ASN A 167 -4.74 13.77 -4.35
N LEU A 168 -4.79 13.84 -3.00
CA LEU A 168 -4.91 12.68 -2.14
C LEU A 168 -6.27 11.98 -2.31
N LEU A 169 -7.34 12.74 -2.64
CA LEU A 169 -8.65 12.18 -2.96
C LEU A 169 -8.68 11.35 -4.23
N ASP A 170 -7.78 11.63 -5.17
CA ASP A 170 -7.69 10.91 -6.45
C ASP A 170 -6.92 9.58 -6.31
N ILE A 171 -6.17 9.41 -5.23
CA ILE A 171 -5.38 8.18 -5.00
C ILE A 171 -6.30 6.98 -4.76
N ARG A 172 -6.01 5.88 -5.43
CA ARG A 172 -6.73 4.60 -5.35
C ARG A 172 -5.89 3.49 -4.73
N MET A 173 -4.56 3.56 -4.89
CA MET A 173 -3.62 2.60 -4.31
C MET A 173 -2.62 3.34 -3.42
N VAL A 174 -2.44 2.84 -2.20
CA VAL A 174 -1.44 3.30 -1.24
C VAL A 174 -0.45 2.18 -0.99
N LEU A 175 0.80 2.45 -1.24
CA LEU A 175 1.93 1.58 -0.96
C LEU A 175 2.75 2.22 0.16
N ILE A 176 3.22 1.44 1.12
CA ILE A 176 3.96 1.94 2.28
C ILE A 176 5.19 1.09 2.48
N ASP A 177 6.35 1.70 2.45
CA ASP A 177 7.57 1.04 2.89
C ASP A 177 7.77 1.23 4.40
N GLU A 178 8.35 0.22 5.05
CA GLU A 178 8.48 0.14 6.50
C GLU A 178 7.14 0.29 7.23
N ALA A 179 6.19 -0.58 6.88
CA ALA A 179 4.83 -0.54 7.40
C ALA A 179 4.71 -0.75 8.93
N ASP A 180 5.75 -1.22 9.59
CA ASP A 180 5.85 -1.34 11.04
C ASP A 180 5.83 0.00 11.79
N ILE A 181 6.15 1.12 11.11
CA ILE A 181 6.09 2.47 11.69
C ILE A 181 4.78 3.22 11.39
N ILE A 182 3.78 2.57 10.81
CA ILE A 182 2.51 3.19 10.39
C ILE A 182 1.72 3.82 11.55
N ASP A 183 1.97 3.39 12.78
CA ASP A 183 1.34 3.96 13.98
C ASP A 183 1.86 5.35 14.35
N ASN A 184 2.91 5.83 13.67
CA ASN A 184 3.39 7.19 13.82
C ASN A 184 2.30 8.20 13.40
N LYS A 185 2.13 9.26 14.21
CA LYS A 185 1.14 10.33 13.99
C LYS A 185 1.19 10.93 12.58
N THR A 186 2.39 11.05 12.00
CA THR A 186 2.58 11.58 10.65
C THR A 186 1.91 10.69 9.59
N TYR A 187 2.12 9.36 9.67
CA TYR A 187 1.46 8.39 8.78
C TYR A 187 -0.05 8.40 8.99
N GLN A 188 -0.52 8.36 10.25
CA GLN A 188 -1.95 8.39 10.56
C GLN A 188 -2.64 9.64 9.97
N THR A 189 -1.98 10.80 10.05
CA THR A 189 -2.48 12.03 9.43
C THR A 189 -2.62 11.87 7.92
N VAL A 190 -1.59 11.42 7.21
CA VAL A 190 -1.64 11.27 5.75
C VAL A 190 -2.67 10.23 5.32
N ILE A 191 -2.70 9.07 5.98
CA ILE A 191 -3.64 7.98 5.67
C ILE A 191 -5.09 8.41 5.86
N SER A 192 -5.38 9.29 6.82
CA SER A 192 -6.74 9.79 7.05
C SER A 192 -7.29 10.63 5.89
N TYR A 193 -6.43 11.17 5.02
CA TYR A 193 -6.82 11.89 3.81
C TYR A 193 -6.89 11.00 2.55
N LEU A 194 -6.40 9.76 2.64
CA LEU A 194 -6.40 8.79 1.54
C LEU A 194 -7.65 7.86 1.57
N TYR A 195 -8.80 8.41 1.98
CA TYR A 195 -9.99 7.59 2.25
C TYR A 195 -10.61 6.96 0.99
N ASN A 196 -10.35 7.49 -0.20
CA ASN A 196 -10.81 6.89 -1.47
C ASN A 196 -9.91 5.73 -1.94
N SER A 197 -8.78 5.48 -1.27
CA SER A 197 -7.94 4.34 -1.61
C SER A 197 -8.56 3.03 -1.13
N PHE A 198 -8.73 2.09 -2.03
CA PHE A 198 -9.25 0.76 -1.71
C PHE A 198 -8.16 -0.30 -1.64
N ILE A 199 -6.97 -0.04 -2.20
CA ILE A 199 -5.78 -0.87 -2.06
C ILE A 199 -4.81 -0.17 -1.12
N ARG A 200 -4.41 -0.84 -0.05
CA ARG A 200 -3.41 -0.35 0.91
C ARG A 200 -2.47 -1.48 1.27
N ILE A 201 -1.27 -1.45 0.76
CA ILE A 201 -0.28 -2.52 0.94
C ILE A 201 0.96 -1.92 1.57
N GLY A 202 1.31 -2.42 2.76
CA GLY A 202 2.55 -2.12 3.44
C GLY A 202 3.56 -3.24 3.29
N LEU A 203 4.83 -2.92 3.09
CA LEU A 203 5.92 -3.89 3.13
C LEU A 203 6.90 -3.48 4.23
N SER A 204 7.41 -4.46 4.98
CA SER A 204 8.46 -4.26 5.98
C SER A 204 9.32 -5.50 6.05
N GLY A 205 10.53 -5.38 6.58
CA GLY A 205 11.39 -6.51 6.91
C GLY A 205 11.37 -6.88 8.40
N THR A 206 10.54 -6.23 9.21
CA THR A 206 10.60 -6.30 10.68
C THR A 206 9.25 -6.38 11.38
N ILE A 207 8.15 -6.64 10.65
CA ILE A 207 6.78 -6.63 11.21
C ILE A 207 6.66 -7.54 12.44
N TYR A 208 7.29 -8.73 12.43
CA TYR A 208 7.23 -9.69 13.53
C TYR A 208 8.33 -9.56 14.60
N MET A 209 9.35 -8.71 14.41
CA MET A 209 10.41 -8.56 15.40
C MET A 209 9.98 -7.78 16.66
N ASN A 210 8.94 -6.95 16.54
CA ASN A 210 8.46 -6.13 17.67
C ASN A 210 7.61 -6.92 18.67
N GLU A 211 7.00 -8.03 18.28
CA GLU A 211 6.24 -8.90 19.21
C GLU A 211 7.16 -9.68 20.16
N ARG A 212 8.41 -9.97 19.77
CA ARG A 212 9.37 -10.72 20.61
C ARG A 212 10.08 -9.90 21.69
N LYS A 213 9.95 -8.56 21.66
CA LYS A 213 10.57 -7.68 22.67
C LYS A 213 9.67 -7.37 23.86
N ASN A 214 8.38 -7.75 23.82
CA ASN A 214 7.39 -7.50 24.86
C ASN A 214 6.83 -8.78 25.51
N GLY A 215 7.52 -9.91 25.35
CA GLY A 215 7.23 -11.19 25.99
C GLY A 215 8.19 -11.52 27.12
#